data_d4f4f5fc7154268bb7971deed9d3c056
#
_entry.id   d4f4f5fc7154268bb7971deed9d3c056
#
_cell.length_a   1.000
_cell.length_b   1.000
_cell.length_c   1.000
_cell.angle_alpha   90.00
_cell.angle_beta   90.00
_cell.angle_gamma   90.00
#
_symmetry.space_group_name_H-M   'P 1'
#
loop_
_entity.id
_entity.type
_entity.pdbx_description
1 polymer ?
#
loop_
_entity_poly.entity_id
_entity_poly.type
_entity_poly.pdbx_seq_one_letter_code
_entity_poly.pdbx_strand_id
1 'polypeptide(L)'
;MAGGTWRIQNKVRPGVYINVKGDGKPVLTTPWGRLLMFQNKPLGWGKKGIIELTATSDFTALTGHNNTDEVLAPVHEALKNAETVLLLNDFDGGTKSTSTKDGVYTVNAKYEGEQGNNISVSFAPSPLVDDAKTQDITVTTLFGTKQVDQAKITLPLASKEAITAAELTDEKQLEVHNDYVDITFGTNPVDVTKELNGKGEYPLYTAIFNGLTQNAANVSLAGGSNGTNKVVDDMNDYLENEFYAVATTAGWDESSNIHKLLVEEIKLLRENVGIKVRGVVPNETGVVYNYEGVSTVLNGYVLNDGTVITPNIAAARFAGMSASATPDQALTYTQIDDAVEAKPKLNNDKTIEALKAGQIVFTTRTGSRVVIEQDINSLTKFTDAKPKDFIKNRIIRTLDEICTNTTQTFETSFLGKVSNNDFGRDLFKANRVSYLSGLESQNMIRDFDPSDLSLAQGNDKDAVLMDLYVTPVDSMEKLYVNLVVR
;
A
#
# COMPACT_ATOMS: atom_id res chain seq x y z
N MET A 1 -4.76 -45.61 32.66
CA MET A 1 -5.03 -45.63 31.23
C MET A 1 -3.91 -44.89 30.51
N ALA A 2 -3.43 -45.39 29.37
CA ALA A 2 -2.49 -44.65 28.55
C ALA A 2 -3.28 -43.67 27.64
N GLY A 3 -2.83 -42.43 27.56
CA GLY A 3 -3.48 -41.40 26.73
C GLY A 3 -2.46 -40.33 26.34
N GLY A 4 -2.87 -39.35 25.59
CA GLY A 4 -2.08 -38.20 25.14
C GLY A 4 -2.25 -37.86 23.67
N THR A 5 -1.39 -37.00 23.14
CA THR A 5 -1.36 -36.62 21.71
C THR A 5 -0.46 -37.58 20.92
N TRP A 6 -0.63 -37.59 19.58
CA TRP A 6 0.22 -38.36 18.70
C TRP A 6 0.66 -37.56 17.49
N ARG A 7 1.87 -37.81 16.99
CA ARG A 7 2.39 -37.25 15.72
C ARG A 7 2.55 -38.34 14.66
N ILE A 8 2.91 -39.54 15.08
CA ILE A 8 3.01 -40.74 14.25
C ILE A 8 2.34 -41.90 14.96
N GLN A 9 1.81 -42.88 14.25
CA GLN A 9 1.08 -44.04 14.81
C GLN A 9 2.05 -45.12 15.35
N ASN A 10 2.91 -44.72 16.28
CA ASN A 10 3.94 -45.61 16.85
C ASN A 10 3.72 -45.94 18.34
N LYS A 11 2.50 -45.77 18.84
CA LYS A 11 2.19 -46.04 20.25
C LYS A 11 2.05 -47.54 20.51
N VAL A 12 2.76 -48.04 21.50
CA VAL A 12 2.80 -49.46 21.84
C VAL A 12 1.74 -49.84 22.88
N ARG A 13 1.39 -48.90 23.78
CA ARG A 13 0.38 -49.16 24.82
C ARG A 13 -1.04 -49.01 24.31
N PRO A 14 -1.97 -49.95 24.58
CA PRO A 14 -3.38 -49.73 24.34
C PRO A 14 -3.89 -48.51 25.09
N GLY A 15 -4.57 -47.58 24.38
CA GLY A 15 -5.07 -46.35 24.99
C GLY A 15 -5.73 -45.43 23.94
N VAL A 16 -6.32 -44.32 24.39
CA VAL A 16 -6.95 -43.31 23.53
C VAL A 16 -5.95 -42.18 23.34
N TYR A 17 -5.59 -41.91 22.09
CA TYR A 17 -4.67 -40.85 21.71
C TYR A 17 -5.43 -39.83 20.85
N ILE A 18 -5.66 -38.64 21.40
CA ILE A 18 -6.52 -37.60 20.76
C ILE A 18 -5.66 -36.37 20.44
N ASN A 19 -5.70 -35.95 19.18
CA ASN A 19 -5.24 -34.63 18.76
C ASN A 19 -6.46 -33.75 18.59
N VAL A 20 -6.58 -32.69 19.37
CA VAL A 20 -7.56 -31.64 19.15
C VAL A 20 -6.95 -30.70 18.12
N LYS A 21 -7.53 -30.65 16.94
CA LYS A 21 -7.25 -29.62 15.92
C LYS A 21 -8.48 -28.73 15.85
N GLY A 22 -8.30 -27.43 15.98
CA GLY A 22 -9.33 -26.50 15.59
C GLY A 22 -9.56 -26.61 14.09
N ASP A 23 -10.81 -26.68 13.65
CA ASP A 23 -11.16 -26.45 12.25
C ASP A 23 -10.81 -25.00 11.94
N GLY A 24 -9.71 -24.80 11.25
CA GLY A 24 -9.31 -23.46 10.80
C GLY A 24 -10.40 -22.93 9.86
N LYS A 25 -10.86 -21.70 10.10
CA LYS A 25 -11.65 -20.99 9.10
C LYS A 25 -10.90 -21.01 7.77
N PRO A 26 -11.58 -21.11 6.63
CA PRO A 26 -10.92 -20.96 5.33
C PRO A 26 -10.05 -19.70 5.34
N VAL A 27 -8.80 -19.84 4.95
CA VAL A 27 -7.92 -18.67 4.79
C VAL A 27 -8.36 -17.96 3.52
N LEU A 28 -8.77 -16.71 3.65
CA LEU A 28 -9.10 -15.85 2.53
C LEU A 28 -7.81 -15.56 1.75
N THR A 29 -7.87 -15.56 0.43
CA THR A 29 -6.72 -15.45 -0.46
C THR A 29 -6.55 -14.07 -1.07
N THR A 30 -7.59 -13.26 -1.02
CA THR A 30 -7.54 -11.86 -1.47
C THR A 30 -6.67 -11.02 -0.52
N PRO A 31 -5.86 -10.08 -1.02
CA PRO A 31 -4.99 -9.22 -0.19
C PRO A 31 -5.79 -8.11 0.51
N TRP A 32 -6.64 -8.49 1.46
CA TRP A 32 -7.47 -7.56 2.22
C TRP A 32 -6.64 -6.50 2.92
N GLY A 33 -7.17 -5.28 2.95
CA GLY A 33 -6.52 -4.14 3.57
C GLY A 33 -5.45 -3.46 2.72
N ARG A 34 -5.06 -4.00 1.57
CA ARG A 34 -4.02 -3.43 0.70
C ARG A 34 -4.67 -2.65 -0.46
N LEU A 35 -4.32 -1.39 -0.59
CA LEU A 35 -4.82 -0.46 -1.60
C LEU A 35 -3.67 0.05 -2.46
N LEU A 36 -3.74 -0.13 -3.77
CA LEU A 36 -2.81 0.48 -4.73
C LEU A 36 -3.34 1.86 -5.14
N MET A 37 -2.53 2.90 -4.94
CA MET A 37 -2.91 4.28 -5.19
C MET A 37 -1.99 4.95 -6.20
N PHE A 38 -2.57 5.49 -7.24
CA PHE A 38 -1.91 6.30 -8.26
C PHE A 38 -2.18 7.78 -8.04
N GLN A 39 -1.15 8.61 -8.10
CA GLN A 39 -1.27 10.06 -7.98
C GLN A 39 -0.45 10.80 -9.03
N ASN A 40 -0.87 12.01 -9.40
CA ASN A 40 -0.20 12.82 -10.40
C ASN A 40 0.79 13.85 -9.84
N LYS A 41 0.66 14.18 -8.55
CA LYS A 41 1.54 15.14 -7.89
C LYS A 41 2.82 14.44 -7.46
N PRO A 42 4.01 14.95 -7.86
CA PRO A 42 5.26 14.41 -7.38
C PRO A 42 5.37 14.60 -5.87
N LEU A 43 5.81 13.57 -5.17
CA LEU A 43 6.20 13.70 -3.76
C LEU A 43 7.48 14.55 -3.63
N GLY A 44 8.33 14.52 -4.64
CA GLY A 44 9.64 15.19 -4.60
C GLY A 44 10.60 14.57 -3.61
N TRP A 45 10.33 13.33 -3.17
CA TRP A 45 11.11 12.54 -2.23
C TRP A 45 10.68 11.08 -2.25
N GLY A 46 11.50 10.21 -1.66
CA GLY A 46 11.21 8.79 -1.48
C GLY A 46 11.76 7.92 -2.59
N LYS A 47 11.73 6.61 -2.37
CA LYS A 47 12.21 5.66 -3.38
C LYS A 47 11.30 5.69 -4.62
N LYS A 48 11.87 5.44 -5.79
CA LYS A 48 11.11 5.23 -7.02
C LYS A 48 10.31 3.91 -6.92
N GLY A 49 9.11 3.91 -7.48
CA GLY A 49 8.18 2.77 -7.46
C GLY A 49 7.24 2.81 -6.26
N ILE A 50 6.89 1.65 -5.73
CA ILE A 50 5.93 1.55 -4.64
C ILE A 50 6.53 1.99 -3.30
N ILE A 51 5.85 2.91 -2.62
CA ILE A 51 6.07 3.27 -1.23
C ILE A 51 4.92 2.65 -0.41
N GLU A 52 5.25 1.72 0.48
CA GLU A 52 4.27 1.14 1.40
C GLU A 52 4.04 2.06 2.59
N LEU A 53 2.80 2.49 2.78
CA LEU A 53 2.39 3.40 3.84
C LEU A 53 1.32 2.74 4.72
N THR A 54 1.51 2.85 6.02
CA THR A 54 0.55 2.44 7.06
C THR A 54 0.22 3.63 7.95
N ALA A 55 -0.77 3.53 8.80
CA ALA A 55 -1.13 4.59 9.75
C ALA A 55 0.01 4.97 10.72
N THR A 56 1.00 4.10 10.91
CA THR A 56 2.15 4.31 11.82
C THR A 56 3.45 4.63 11.10
N SER A 57 3.44 4.77 9.77
CA SER A 57 4.63 5.09 8.98
C SER A 57 5.20 6.47 9.31
N ASP A 58 6.52 6.63 9.25
CA ASP A 58 7.15 7.95 9.24
C ASP A 58 7.01 8.56 7.84
N PHE A 59 5.94 9.33 7.64
CA PHE A 59 5.63 9.94 6.34
C PHE A 59 6.74 10.90 5.89
N THR A 60 7.36 11.63 6.83
CA THR A 60 8.43 12.55 6.49
C THR A 60 9.64 11.82 5.91
N ALA A 61 10.03 10.71 6.50
CA ALA A 61 11.16 9.92 6.01
C ALA A 61 10.85 9.26 4.66
N LEU A 62 9.61 8.74 4.48
CA LEU A 62 9.23 7.98 3.30
C LEU A 62 8.81 8.85 2.11
N THR A 63 8.16 9.99 2.36
CA THR A 63 7.53 10.82 1.31
C THR A 63 8.05 12.25 1.24
N GLY A 64 8.83 12.69 2.22
CA GLY A 64 9.29 14.08 2.33
C GLY A 64 8.21 15.07 2.81
N HIS A 65 7.03 14.58 3.21
CA HIS A 65 5.89 15.39 3.58
C HIS A 65 5.43 15.09 5.01
N ASN A 66 4.92 16.13 5.70
CA ASN A 66 4.30 15.94 6.99
C ASN A 66 2.89 15.34 6.85
N ASN A 67 2.39 14.76 7.94
CA ASN A 67 1.05 14.18 8.00
C ASN A 67 -0.09 15.14 7.61
N THR A 68 0.12 16.44 7.66
CA THR A 68 -0.91 17.45 7.36
C THR A 68 -0.81 18.02 5.95
N ASP A 69 0.17 17.59 5.17
CA ASP A 69 0.39 18.14 3.84
C ASP A 69 -0.70 17.66 2.87
N GLU A 70 -1.23 18.60 2.09
CA GLU A 70 -2.37 18.36 1.18
C GLU A 70 -2.09 17.27 0.15
N VAL A 71 -0.84 17.12 -0.28
CA VAL A 71 -0.45 16.06 -1.24
C VAL A 71 -0.73 14.66 -0.73
N LEU A 72 -0.72 14.45 0.59
CA LEU A 72 -1.00 13.17 1.24
C LEU A 72 -2.48 13.02 1.68
N ALA A 73 -3.34 14.01 1.45
CA ALA A 73 -4.74 13.94 1.87
C ALA A 73 -5.48 12.67 1.36
N PRO A 74 -5.32 12.22 0.10
CA PRO A 74 -5.91 10.95 -0.35
C PRO A 74 -5.36 9.74 0.39
N VAL A 75 -4.06 9.71 0.68
CA VAL A 75 -3.40 8.63 1.42
C VAL A 75 -3.94 8.56 2.85
N HIS A 76 -4.03 9.70 3.54
CA HIS A 76 -4.56 9.76 4.91
C HIS A 76 -6.02 9.35 4.98
N GLU A 77 -6.85 9.80 4.03
CA GLU A 77 -8.24 9.35 3.98
C GLU A 77 -8.33 7.84 3.72
N ALA A 78 -7.53 7.27 2.85
CA ALA A 78 -7.49 5.83 2.62
C ALA A 78 -7.05 5.04 3.86
N LEU A 79 -5.99 5.48 4.53
CA LEU A 79 -5.42 4.81 5.72
C LEU A 79 -6.33 4.83 6.95
N LYS A 80 -7.38 5.65 6.98
CA LYS A 80 -8.39 5.54 8.03
C LYS A 80 -9.11 4.19 8.03
N ASN A 81 -9.04 3.43 6.93
CA ASN A 81 -9.67 2.12 6.80
C ASN A 81 -8.74 1.07 6.16
N ALA A 82 -7.88 1.43 5.22
CA ALA A 82 -6.90 0.50 4.66
C ALA A 82 -5.81 0.18 5.70
N GLU A 83 -5.32 -1.04 5.70
CA GLU A 83 -4.15 -1.45 6.49
C GLU A 83 -2.87 -0.89 5.89
N THR A 84 -2.76 -0.98 4.57
CA THR A 84 -1.59 -0.54 3.81
C THR A 84 -2.04 0.16 2.53
N VAL A 85 -1.46 1.33 2.27
CA VAL A 85 -1.54 2.01 0.98
C VAL A 85 -0.21 1.82 0.25
N LEU A 86 -0.28 1.22 -0.92
CA LEU A 86 0.80 1.11 -1.89
C LEU A 86 0.76 2.35 -2.78
N LEU A 87 1.51 3.38 -2.39
CA LEU A 87 1.54 4.65 -3.12
C LEU A 87 2.58 4.57 -4.23
N LEU A 88 2.17 4.79 -5.47
CA LEU A 88 3.09 4.80 -6.60
C LEU A 88 3.78 6.15 -6.72
N ASN A 89 5.09 6.17 -6.53
CA ASN A 89 6.00 7.30 -6.74
C ASN A 89 6.90 7.01 -7.95
N ASP A 90 6.37 7.22 -9.16
CA ASP A 90 7.07 6.90 -10.38
C ASP A 90 7.36 8.15 -11.21
N PHE A 91 8.50 8.77 -10.90
CA PHE A 91 9.05 9.95 -11.55
C PHE A 91 10.48 9.62 -12.01
N ASP A 92 10.86 10.04 -13.20
CA ASP A 92 12.14 9.71 -13.82
C ASP A 92 12.89 10.94 -14.31
N GLY A 93 14.23 10.92 -14.18
CA GLY A 93 15.09 12.00 -14.61
C GLY A 93 15.13 13.20 -13.67
N GLY A 94 14.75 13.03 -12.40
CA GLY A 94 14.96 14.01 -11.35
C GLY A 94 16.44 14.16 -10.96
N THR A 95 16.71 15.10 -10.08
CA THR A 95 18.07 15.32 -9.54
C THR A 95 18.04 15.31 -8.01
N LYS A 96 19.12 14.79 -7.40
CA LYS A 96 19.32 14.87 -5.95
C LYS A 96 19.80 16.26 -5.55
N SER A 97 19.30 16.75 -4.44
CA SER A 97 19.91 17.93 -3.81
C SER A 97 21.27 17.58 -3.28
N THR A 98 22.21 18.49 -3.44
CA THR A 98 23.58 18.27 -3.01
C THR A 98 24.19 19.54 -2.43
N SER A 99 25.21 19.38 -1.60
CA SER A 99 26.10 20.45 -1.18
C SER A 99 27.51 19.88 -1.07
N THR A 100 28.47 20.54 -1.73
CA THR A 100 29.86 20.11 -1.75
C THR A 100 30.76 21.25 -1.33
N LYS A 101 31.70 20.94 -0.45
CA LYS A 101 32.84 21.81 -0.14
C LYS A 101 34.10 21.04 -0.51
N ASP A 102 34.78 21.53 -1.53
CA ASP A 102 35.93 20.87 -2.12
C ASP A 102 36.97 20.43 -1.08
N GLY A 103 37.40 19.17 -1.16
CA GLY A 103 38.34 18.55 -0.23
C GLY A 103 37.83 18.37 1.21
N VAL A 104 36.59 18.73 1.54
CA VAL A 104 36.06 18.67 2.90
C VAL A 104 34.91 17.69 3.02
N TYR A 105 33.82 17.90 2.27
CA TYR A 105 32.65 17.02 2.29
C TYR A 105 31.86 17.09 0.98
N THR A 106 31.13 16.04 0.73
CA THR A 106 30.01 16.01 -0.19
C THR A 106 28.80 15.45 0.54
N VAL A 107 27.70 16.22 0.56
CA VAL A 107 26.40 15.81 1.12
C VAL A 107 25.42 15.66 -0.02
N ASN A 108 24.88 14.47 -0.19
CA ASN A 108 23.85 14.17 -1.19
C ASN A 108 22.56 13.80 -0.49
N ALA A 109 21.44 14.32 -0.98
CA ALA A 109 20.12 13.84 -0.57
C ALA A 109 19.97 12.34 -0.93
N LYS A 110 19.23 11.60 -0.11
CA LYS A 110 19.01 10.17 -0.33
C LYS A 110 18.27 9.91 -1.62
N TYR A 111 17.25 10.72 -1.90
CA TYR A 111 16.37 10.58 -3.05
C TYR A 111 16.42 11.83 -3.95
N GLU A 112 15.99 11.65 -5.19
CA GLU A 112 15.74 12.75 -6.14
C GLU A 112 14.50 13.54 -5.72
N GLY A 113 14.43 14.81 -6.13
CA GLY A 113 13.26 15.63 -5.95
C GLY A 113 13.49 16.92 -5.17
N GLU A 114 12.50 17.81 -5.28
CA GLU A 114 12.56 19.17 -4.69
C GLU A 114 12.59 19.18 -3.16
N GLN A 115 12.01 18.16 -2.51
CA GLN A 115 11.98 18.08 -1.04
C GLN A 115 13.39 17.93 -0.45
N GLY A 116 14.33 17.38 -1.21
CA GLY A 116 15.73 17.34 -0.80
C GLY A 116 16.35 18.71 -0.57
N ASN A 117 15.82 19.79 -1.19
CA ASN A 117 16.26 21.16 -0.97
C ASN A 117 15.92 21.70 0.43
N ASN A 118 15.02 21.02 1.15
CA ASN A 118 14.66 21.34 2.54
C ASN A 118 15.61 20.72 3.55
N ILE A 119 16.61 19.95 3.10
CA ILE A 119 17.59 19.33 3.99
C ILE A 119 18.72 20.30 4.29
N SER A 120 19.12 20.33 5.54
CA SER A 120 20.34 20.98 5.97
C SER A 120 21.12 20.09 6.94
N VAL A 121 22.45 20.23 6.92
CA VAL A 121 23.35 19.47 7.79
C VAL A 121 24.21 20.46 8.56
N SER A 122 24.34 20.25 9.86
CA SER A 122 25.26 21.02 10.69
C SER A 122 26.39 20.15 11.23
N PHE A 123 27.58 20.69 11.27
CA PHE A 123 28.78 20.08 11.82
C PHE A 123 29.21 20.82 13.08
N ALA A 124 29.18 20.14 14.22
CA ALA A 124 29.55 20.73 15.52
C ALA A 124 30.72 19.95 16.13
N PRO A 125 31.94 20.54 16.15
CA PRO A 125 33.08 19.91 16.80
C PRO A 125 32.90 19.88 18.32
N SER A 126 33.35 18.79 18.97
CA SER A 126 33.44 18.70 20.41
C SER A 126 34.51 19.68 20.93
N PRO A 127 34.44 20.15 22.19
CA PRO A 127 35.52 20.90 22.80
C PRO A 127 36.83 20.13 22.70
N LEU A 128 37.90 20.85 22.31
CA LEU A 128 39.27 20.31 22.34
C LEU A 128 39.69 20.01 23.76
N VAL A 129 40.14 18.76 23.98
CA VAL A 129 40.77 18.39 25.25
C VAL A 129 42.29 18.42 25.07
N ASP A 130 43.01 18.92 26.05
CA ASP A 130 44.48 18.94 26.03
C ASP A 130 45.00 17.49 25.84
N ASP A 131 45.95 17.33 24.93
CA ASP A 131 46.55 16.05 24.54
C ASP A 131 45.63 15.05 23.80
N ALA A 132 44.42 15.46 23.38
CA ALA A 132 43.57 14.62 22.54
C ALA A 132 44.22 14.30 21.19
N LYS A 133 44.23 13.04 20.82
CA LYS A 133 44.70 12.57 19.49
C LYS A 133 43.61 12.68 18.42
N THR A 134 42.36 12.73 18.86
CA THR A 134 41.18 12.78 17.99
C THR A 134 40.21 13.84 18.47
N GLN A 135 39.38 14.36 17.56
CA GLN A 135 38.25 15.20 17.88
C GLN A 135 36.96 14.66 17.25
N ASP A 136 35.93 14.63 18.06
CA ASP A 136 34.60 14.25 17.61
C ASP A 136 33.90 15.43 16.96
N ILE A 137 33.18 15.14 15.87
CA ILE A 137 32.28 16.10 15.22
C ILE A 137 30.89 15.49 15.23
N THR A 138 29.96 16.19 15.84
CA THR A 138 28.54 15.83 15.75
C THR A 138 27.97 16.34 14.44
N VAL A 139 27.41 15.43 13.68
CA VAL A 139 26.73 15.68 12.40
C VAL A 139 25.23 15.61 12.67
N THR A 140 24.54 16.73 12.53
CA THR A 140 23.08 16.80 12.74
C THR A 140 22.40 17.05 11.40
N THR A 141 21.46 16.16 11.02
CA THR A 141 20.64 16.31 9.82
C THR A 141 19.29 16.90 10.20
N LEU A 142 18.89 17.96 9.52
CA LEU A 142 17.58 18.59 9.67
C LEU A 142 16.80 18.46 8.36
N PHE A 143 15.48 18.19 8.46
CA PHE A 143 14.53 18.31 7.37
C PHE A 143 13.57 19.47 7.68
N GLY A 144 13.65 20.55 6.92
CA GLY A 144 13.08 21.83 7.32
C GLY A 144 13.69 22.33 8.65
N THR A 145 12.87 22.45 9.66
CA THR A 145 13.29 22.85 11.02
C THR A 145 13.40 21.67 12.00
N LYS A 146 13.01 20.46 11.58
CA LYS A 146 12.99 19.26 12.43
C LYS A 146 14.33 18.55 12.34
N GLN A 147 14.96 18.27 13.49
CA GLN A 147 16.09 17.35 13.56
C GLN A 147 15.56 15.92 13.29
N VAL A 148 16.12 15.26 12.29
CA VAL A 148 15.71 13.92 11.86
C VAL A 148 16.77 12.86 12.14
N ASP A 149 18.04 13.25 12.23
CA ASP A 149 19.13 12.36 12.60
C ASP A 149 20.28 13.09 13.28
N GLN A 150 21.07 12.36 14.05
CA GLN A 150 22.30 12.83 14.63
C GLN A 150 23.32 11.68 14.66
N ALA A 151 24.44 11.89 14.02
CA ALA A 151 25.56 10.97 13.98
C ALA A 151 26.83 11.63 14.55
N LYS A 152 27.84 10.83 14.80
CA LYS A 152 29.14 11.30 15.28
C LYS A 152 30.24 10.71 14.41
N ILE A 153 31.16 11.56 13.95
CA ILE A 153 32.41 11.15 13.32
C ILE A 153 33.57 11.53 14.22
N THR A 154 34.65 10.75 14.17
CA THR A 154 35.86 11.00 14.94
C THR A 154 37.00 11.26 13.95
N LEU A 155 37.56 12.46 13.98
CA LEU A 155 38.69 12.88 13.14
C LEU A 155 40.00 12.87 13.92
N PRO A 156 41.10 12.36 13.34
CA PRO A 156 42.44 12.48 13.94
C PRO A 156 42.93 13.92 13.91
N LEU A 157 43.57 14.37 14.99
CA LEU A 157 44.19 15.67 15.08
C LEU A 157 45.61 15.64 14.53
N ALA A 158 45.87 16.42 13.50
CA ALA A 158 47.11 16.44 12.72
C ALA A 158 48.38 16.89 13.47
N SER A 159 48.30 17.35 14.71
CA SER A 159 49.42 18.06 15.38
C SER A 159 50.11 17.32 16.53
N LYS A 160 49.64 16.11 16.91
CA LYS A 160 50.22 15.40 18.06
C LYS A 160 50.48 13.93 17.73
N GLU A 161 51.74 13.49 17.69
CA GLU A 161 52.24 12.14 17.49
C GLU A 161 51.56 11.31 16.41
N ALA A 162 52.33 10.79 15.46
CA ALA A 162 51.86 10.00 14.34
C ALA A 162 50.82 8.94 14.82
N ILE A 163 49.56 9.15 14.44
CA ILE A 163 48.55 8.12 14.57
C ILE A 163 48.96 6.97 13.64
N THR A 164 49.13 5.78 14.17
CA THR A 164 49.55 4.63 13.34
C THR A 164 48.46 4.28 12.36
N ALA A 165 48.82 3.76 11.19
CA ALA A 165 47.81 3.28 10.21
C ALA A 165 46.81 2.28 10.80
N ALA A 166 47.16 1.57 11.86
CA ALA A 166 46.27 0.67 12.60
C ALA A 166 45.16 1.39 13.42
N GLU A 167 45.41 2.64 13.80
CA GLU A 167 44.42 3.46 14.57
C GLU A 167 43.43 4.21 13.64
N LEU A 168 43.71 4.17 12.32
CA LEU A 168 42.89 4.79 11.26
C LEU A 168 42.09 3.75 10.45
N THR A 169 42.00 2.52 10.91
CA THR A 169 41.51 1.38 10.15
C THR A 169 40.01 1.38 9.88
N ASP A 170 39.24 2.33 10.38
CA ASP A 170 37.82 2.36 10.15
C ASP A 170 37.47 3.40 9.06
N GLU A 171 37.62 3.00 7.78
CA GLU A 171 37.22 3.80 6.61
C GLU A 171 35.75 4.27 6.70
N LYS A 172 34.90 3.54 7.45
CA LYS A 172 33.51 3.89 7.70
C LYS A 172 33.31 5.12 8.59
N GLN A 173 34.33 5.58 9.30
CA GLN A 173 34.24 6.78 10.14
C GLN A 173 34.19 8.09 9.34
N LEU A 174 34.48 8.04 8.03
CA LEU A 174 34.43 9.21 7.13
C LEU A 174 33.14 9.27 6.29
N GLU A 175 32.17 8.45 6.60
CA GLU A 175 30.88 8.43 5.93
C GLU A 175 29.76 8.48 6.95
N VAL A 176 28.70 9.21 6.65
CA VAL A 176 27.47 9.20 7.40
C VAL A 176 26.33 8.87 6.44
N HIS A 177 25.60 7.82 6.72
CA HIS A 177 24.44 7.37 5.95
C HIS A 177 23.23 7.31 6.88
N ASN A 178 22.17 7.99 6.51
CA ASN A 178 20.88 7.90 7.19
C ASN A 178 19.73 7.87 6.16
N ASP A 179 18.50 7.94 6.61
CA ASP A 179 17.33 7.89 5.72
C ASP A 179 17.17 9.15 4.86
N TYR A 180 17.93 10.21 5.12
CA TYR A 180 17.80 11.51 4.45
C TYR A 180 19.01 11.88 3.60
N VAL A 181 20.23 11.55 4.04
CA VAL A 181 21.45 11.95 3.36
C VAL A 181 22.51 10.85 3.36
N ASP A 182 23.36 10.93 2.34
CA ASP A 182 24.64 10.24 2.26
C ASP A 182 25.74 11.33 2.31
N ILE A 183 26.59 11.29 3.32
CA ILE A 183 27.69 12.25 3.52
C ILE A 183 29.02 11.53 3.40
N THR A 184 29.87 12.03 2.54
CA THR A 184 31.24 11.57 2.38
C THR A 184 32.18 12.71 2.72
N PHE A 185 33.18 12.45 3.55
CA PHE A 185 34.19 13.42 3.93
C PHE A 185 35.47 13.20 3.12
N GLY A 186 35.99 14.29 2.53
CA GLY A 186 37.14 14.28 1.67
C GLY A 186 36.84 13.87 0.22
N THR A 187 37.87 13.81 -0.59
CA THR A 187 37.78 13.49 -2.05
C THR A 187 37.94 12.00 -2.36
N ASN A 188 38.64 11.26 -1.51
CA ASN A 188 38.84 9.82 -1.63
C ASN A 188 39.22 9.19 -0.28
N PRO A 189 38.28 8.56 0.45
CA PRO A 189 38.57 7.95 1.76
C PRO A 189 39.66 6.88 1.74
N VAL A 190 39.84 6.18 0.60
CA VAL A 190 40.79 5.07 0.45
C VAL A 190 42.24 5.59 0.41
N ASP A 191 42.46 6.80 -0.08
CA ASP A 191 43.83 7.36 -0.22
C ASP A 191 44.32 8.02 1.09
N VAL A 192 43.42 8.30 1.99
CA VAL A 192 43.68 9.01 3.25
C VAL A 192 44.57 8.25 4.20
N THR A 193 44.55 6.93 4.16
CA THR A 193 45.27 6.07 5.10
C THR A 193 46.73 5.81 4.67
N LYS A 194 47.15 6.29 3.50
CA LYS A 194 48.45 5.85 2.89
C LYS A 194 49.55 6.87 2.81
N GLU A 195 49.26 8.18 2.94
CA GLU A 195 50.30 9.19 2.74
C GLU A 195 50.42 10.17 3.88
N LEU A 196 51.36 9.95 4.81
CA LEU A 196 51.86 10.96 5.70
C LEU A 196 52.69 11.96 4.88
N ASN A 197 52.43 13.27 5.06
CA ASN A 197 53.34 14.28 4.50
C ASN A 197 54.67 14.27 5.28
N GLY A 198 55.67 14.93 4.72
CA GLY A 198 57.01 15.01 5.36
C GLY A 198 57.05 15.65 6.77
N LYS A 199 55.89 16.05 7.31
CA LYS A 199 55.72 16.59 8.67
C LYS A 199 55.00 15.62 9.62
N GLY A 200 54.68 14.40 9.16
CA GLY A 200 53.97 13.41 9.93
C GLY A 200 52.45 13.67 10.06
N GLU A 201 51.86 14.50 9.18
CA GLU A 201 50.43 14.85 9.18
C GLU A 201 49.75 14.15 8.00
N TYR A 202 48.47 13.83 8.16
CA TYR A 202 47.59 13.40 7.08
C TYR A 202 46.90 14.62 6.45
N PRO A 203 47.31 15.09 5.25
CA PRO A 203 46.86 16.36 4.66
C PRO A 203 45.33 16.45 4.52
N LEU A 204 44.70 15.34 4.19
CA LEU A 204 43.23 15.29 3.97
C LEU A 204 42.47 15.46 5.27
N TYR A 205 42.89 14.82 6.36
CA TYR A 205 42.23 14.99 7.66
C TYR A 205 42.39 16.43 8.18
N THR A 206 43.57 17.05 7.95
CA THR A 206 43.79 18.46 8.27
C THR A 206 42.85 19.36 7.46
N ALA A 207 42.64 19.09 6.18
CA ALA A 207 41.74 19.86 5.33
C ALA A 207 40.26 19.70 5.78
N ILE A 208 39.81 18.46 6.07
CA ILE A 208 38.46 18.18 6.59
C ILE A 208 38.29 18.89 7.95
N PHE A 209 39.22 18.72 8.88
CA PHE A 209 39.17 19.32 10.19
C PHE A 209 39.06 20.87 10.11
N ASN A 210 39.96 21.51 9.38
CA ASN A 210 39.93 22.95 9.20
C ASN A 210 38.66 23.43 8.50
N GLY A 211 38.20 22.67 7.51
CA GLY A 211 36.98 22.98 6.78
C GLY A 211 35.71 22.89 7.61
N LEU A 212 35.65 21.95 8.54
CA LEU A 212 34.50 21.76 9.43
C LEU A 212 34.53 22.65 10.67
N THR A 213 35.71 22.84 11.28
CA THR A 213 35.82 23.59 12.54
C THR A 213 35.83 25.11 12.36
N GLN A 214 36.33 25.62 11.23
CA GLN A 214 36.33 27.05 10.95
C GLN A 214 35.01 27.61 10.45
N ASN A 215 34.12 26.79 9.98
CA ASN A 215 32.80 27.17 9.45
C ASN A 215 31.73 26.20 9.97
N ALA A 216 31.51 26.19 11.29
CA ALA A 216 30.38 25.46 11.91
C ALA A 216 29.04 26.07 11.50
N ALA A 217 28.75 26.10 10.21
CA ALA A 217 27.52 26.62 9.65
C ALA A 217 26.62 25.49 9.23
N ASN A 218 25.32 25.70 9.33
CA ASN A 218 24.35 24.83 8.68
C ASN A 218 24.57 24.84 7.17
N VAL A 219 24.75 23.69 6.60
CA VAL A 219 24.94 23.47 5.16
C VAL A 219 23.60 23.08 4.57
N SER A 220 23.00 23.94 3.78
CA SER A 220 21.76 23.65 3.07
C SER A 220 22.05 22.95 1.75
N LEU A 221 21.27 21.92 1.42
CA LEU A 221 21.32 21.26 0.13
C LEU A 221 20.51 22.04 -0.90
N ALA A 222 20.90 21.91 -2.18
CA ALA A 222 20.25 22.59 -3.29
C ALA A 222 20.37 21.76 -4.60
N GLY A 223 19.61 22.18 -5.61
CA GLY A 223 19.68 21.58 -6.95
C GLY A 223 18.81 20.32 -7.13
N GLY A 224 18.03 19.95 -6.12
CA GLY A 224 17.05 18.88 -6.26
C GLY A 224 15.89 19.29 -7.15
N SER A 225 15.48 18.43 -8.05
CA SER A 225 14.35 18.62 -8.96
C SER A 225 13.55 17.34 -9.13
N ASN A 226 12.23 17.50 -9.30
CA ASN A 226 11.35 16.39 -9.62
C ASN A 226 11.59 15.94 -11.07
N GLY A 227 11.45 14.65 -11.31
CA GLY A 227 11.49 14.08 -12.64
C GLY A 227 10.17 14.25 -13.40
N THR A 228 10.06 13.56 -14.51
CA THR A 228 8.83 13.43 -15.31
C THR A 228 7.98 12.27 -14.77
N ASN A 229 6.69 12.49 -14.63
CA ASN A 229 5.75 11.48 -14.18
C ASN A 229 5.65 10.33 -15.20
N LYS A 230 5.89 9.11 -14.76
CA LYS A 230 5.81 7.86 -15.53
C LYS A 230 4.65 6.97 -15.12
N VAL A 231 3.87 7.36 -14.11
CA VAL A 231 2.74 6.59 -13.56
C VAL A 231 1.78 6.10 -14.64
N VAL A 232 1.51 6.91 -15.68
CA VAL A 232 0.60 6.52 -16.77
C VAL A 232 1.24 5.47 -17.67
N ASP A 233 2.54 5.63 -17.98
CA ASP A 233 3.27 4.72 -18.86
C ASP A 233 3.44 3.33 -18.22
N ASP A 234 3.68 3.29 -16.92
CA ASP A 234 4.05 2.08 -16.18
C ASP A 234 2.89 1.51 -15.35
N MET A 235 1.68 2.11 -15.40
CA MET A 235 0.51 1.72 -14.60
C MET A 235 0.19 0.23 -14.71
N ASN A 236 0.19 -0.33 -15.93
CA ASN A 236 -0.19 -1.72 -16.15
C ASN A 236 0.80 -2.69 -15.47
N ASP A 237 2.09 -2.38 -15.52
CA ASP A 237 3.12 -3.21 -14.89
C ASP A 237 2.91 -3.30 -13.37
N TYR A 238 2.56 -2.19 -12.72
CA TYR A 238 2.24 -2.18 -11.29
C TYR A 238 0.91 -2.86 -10.97
N LEU A 239 -0.10 -2.71 -11.82
CA LEU A 239 -1.38 -3.39 -11.66
C LEU A 239 -1.27 -4.91 -11.77
N GLU A 240 -0.39 -5.43 -12.62
CA GLU A 240 -0.19 -6.88 -12.80
C GLU A 240 0.73 -7.49 -11.73
N ASN A 241 1.75 -6.77 -11.27
CA ASN A 241 2.82 -7.35 -10.47
C ASN A 241 2.68 -7.08 -8.97
N GLU A 242 1.85 -6.10 -8.55
CA GLU A 242 1.67 -5.79 -7.13
C GLU A 242 0.51 -6.59 -6.51
N PHE A 243 0.60 -6.80 -5.19
CA PHE A 243 -0.39 -7.56 -4.44
C PHE A 243 -1.33 -6.63 -3.66
N TYR A 244 -2.56 -6.43 -4.16
CA TYR A 244 -3.55 -5.50 -3.60
C TYR A 244 -4.98 -5.99 -3.86
N ALA A 245 -5.96 -5.48 -3.10
CA ALA A 245 -7.38 -5.78 -3.28
C ALA A 245 -8.10 -4.77 -4.18
N VAL A 246 -7.72 -3.51 -4.06
CA VAL A 246 -8.36 -2.37 -4.76
C VAL A 246 -7.27 -1.44 -5.30
N ALA A 247 -7.49 -0.90 -6.50
CA ALA A 247 -6.68 0.18 -7.06
C ALA A 247 -7.52 1.47 -7.18
N THR A 248 -6.87 2.62 -7.02
CA THR A 248 -7.55 3.93 -7.13
C THR A 248 -6.66 4.99 -7.76
N THR A 249 -7.29 5.88 -8.50
CA THR A 249 -6.71 7.12 -9.02
C THR A 249 -7.20 8.36 -8.25
N ALA A 250 -7.66 8.18 -7.03
CA ALA A 250 -7.95 9.29 -6.13
C ALA A 250 -6.68 10.13 -5.93
N GLY A 251 -6.80 11.45 -6.00
CA GLY A 251 -5.64 12.36 -5.99
C GLY A 251 -5.24 12.90 -7.35
N TRP A 252 -5.79 12.37 -8.45
CA TRP A 252 -5.72 12.98 -9.79
C TRP A 252 -6.86 13.98 -9.97
N ASP A 253 -6.69 14.91 -10.91
CA ASP A 253 -7.75 15.87 -11.23
C ASP A 253 -8.99 15.15 -11.79
N GLU A 254 -10.20 15.63 -11.43
CA GLU A 254 -11.48 15.02 -11.78
C GLU A 254 -11.75 14.95 -13.32
N SER A 255 -11.02 15.75 -14.09
CA SER A 255 -11.11 15.79 -15.57
C SER A 255 -10.09 14.89 -16.28
N SER A 256 -9.34 14.08 -15.53
CA SER A 256 -8.25 13.29 -16.09
C SER A 256 -8.73 12.02 -16.78
N ASN A 257 -8.17 11.70 -17.95
CA ASN A 257 -8.40 10.42 -18.62
C ASN A 257 -7.83 9.22 -17.87
N ILE A 258 -7.07 9.45 -16.79
CA ILE A 258 -6.46 8.40 -15.98
C ILE A 258 -7.51 7.48 -15.33
N HIS A 259 -8.65 8.05 -14.91
CA HIS A 259 -9.73 7.26 -14.32
C HIS A 259 -10.28 6.23 -15.32
N LYS A 260 -10.41 6.61 -16.59
CA LYS A 260 -10.85 5.72 -17.67
C LYS A 260 -9.79 4.66 -17.95
N LEU A 261 -8.51 5.04 -17.97
CA LEU A 261 -7.41 4.10 -18.16
C LEU A 261 -7.43 3.06 -17.06
N LEU A 262 -7.46 3.45 -15.79
CA LEU A 262 -7.55 2.49 -14.68
C LEU A 262 -8.75 1.53 -14.85
N VAL A 263 -9.91 2.02 -15.26
CA VAL A 263 -11.10 1.18 -15.45
C VAL A 263 -10.89 0.16 -16.56
N GLU A 264 -10.30 0.54 -17.69
CA GLU A 264 -10.02 -0.38 -18.79
C GLU A 264 -8.95 -1.42 -18.40
N GLU A 265 -7.90 -1.03 -17.66
CA GLU A 265 -6.89 -1.95 -17.16
C GLU A 265 -7.50 -2.94 -16.13
N ILE A 266 -8.36 -2.48 -15.23
CA ILE A 266 -9.09 -3.38 -14.30
C ILE A 266 -9.94 -4.41 -15.08
N LYS A 267 -10.60 -4.00 -16.16
CA LYS A 267 -11.36 -4.94 -17.01
C LYS A 267 -10.43 -5.97 -17.65
N LEU A 268 -9.32 -5.51 -18.22
CA LEU A 268 -8.32 -6.37 -18.87
C LEU A 268 -7.77 -7.40 -17.88
N LEU A 269 -7.39 -6.98 -16.69
CA LEU A 269 -6.90 -7.86 -15.62
C LEU A 269 -7.95 -8.92 -15.23
N ARG A 270 -9.19 -8.50 -15.03
CA ARG A 270 -10.27 -9.40 -14.59
C ARG A 270 -10.74 -10.37 -15.65
N GLU A 271 -10.81 -9.91 -16.91
CA GLU A 271 -11.40 -10.69 -18.02
C GLU A 271 -10.34 -11.49 -18.79
N ASN A 272 -9.16 -10.94 -19.03
CA ASN A 272 -8.14 -11.56 -19.86
C ASN A 272 -7.03 -12.24 -19.05
N VAL A 273 -6.56 -11.61 -17.98
CA VAL A 273 -5.46 -12.16 -17.14
C VAL A 273 -6.00 -13.06 -16.03
N GLY A 274 -7.23 -12.79 -15.54
CA GLY A 274 -7.86 -13.57 -14.48
C GLY A 274 -7.64 -13.04 -13.06
N ILE A 275 -6.92 -11.92 -12.90
CA ILE A 275 -6.67 -11.27 -11.61
C ILE A 275 -7.92 -10.52 -11.15
N LYS A 276 -8.53 -10.94 -10.04
CA LYS A 276 -9.83 -10.43 -9.56
C LYS A 276 -9.66 -9.24 -8.60
N VAL A 277 -9.00 -8.18 -9.06
CA VAL A 277 -8.88 -6.90 -8.36
C VAL A 277 -10.01 -5.96 -8.71
N ARG A 278 -10.23 -4.91 -7.91
CA ARG A 278 -11.31 -3.94 -8.10
C ARG A 278 -10.76 -2.53 -8.22
N GLY A 279 -11.50 -1.65 -8.90
CA GLY A 279 -11.17 -0.24 -9.05
C GLY A 279 -12.13 0.68 -8.30
N VAL A 280 -11.63 1.76 -7.75
CA VAL A 280 -12.43 2.87 -7.22
C VAL A 280 -11.93 4.17 -7.84
N VAL A 281 -12.84 4.91 -8.46
CA VAL A 281 -12.54 6.18 -9.12
C VAL A 281 -13.55 7.26 -8.68
N PRO A 282 -13.17 8.54 -8.69
CA PRO A 282 -14.13 9.62 -8.54
C PRO A 282 -15.07 9.63 -9.76
N ASN A 283 -16.30 10.14 -9.57
CA ASN A 283 -17.26 10.26 -10.65
C ASN A 283 -16.88 11.39 -11.60
N GLU A 284 -16.87 11.09 -12.89
CA GLU A 284 -16.77 12.07 -13.96
C GLU A 284 -18.14 12.36 -14.57
N THR A 285 -18.47 13.62 -14.74
CA THR A 285 -19.74 14.03 -15.35
C THR A 285 -19.89 13.48 -16.76
N GLY A 286 -20.97 12.75 -17.02
CA GLY A 286 -21.29 12.17 -18.32
C GLY A 286 -20.56 10.86 -18.64
N VAL A 287 -19.75 10.32 -17.71
CA VAL A 287 -19.07 9.03 -17.87
C VAL A 287 -19.83 7.94 -17.15
N VAL A 288 -20.10 6.83 -17.84
CA VAL A 288 -20.72 5.62 -17.29
C VAL A 288 -19.85 4.43 -17.65
N TYR A 289 -19.24 3.80 -16.66
CA TYR A 289 -18.34 2.66 -16.89
C TYR A 289 -19.08 1.34 -17.09
N ASN A 290 -20.23 1.15 -16.44
CA ASN A 290 -21.07 -0.04 -16.55
C ASN A 290 -20.31 -1.36 -16.36
N TYR A 291 -19.58 -1.46 -15.24
CA TYR A 291 -18.73 -2.61 -14.93
C TYR A 291 -18.76 -2.97 -13.45
N GLU A 292 -18.91 -4.26 -13.13
CA GLU A 292 -19.05 -4.77 -11.76
C GLU A 292 -17.74 -4.71 -10.94
N GLY A 293 -16.60 -4.66 -11.59
CA GLY A 293 -15.28 -4.56 -10.93
C GLY A 293 -14.91 -3.14 -10.52
N VAL A 294 -15.76 -2.12 -10.79
CA VAL A 294 -15.43 -0.71 -10.57
C VAL A 294 -16.54 0.02 -9.86
N SER A 295 -16.19 0.77 -8.81
CA SER A 295 -17.11 1.69 -8.11
C SER A 295 -16.73 3.15 -8.39
N THR A 296 -17.74 4.01 -8.56
CA THR A 296 -17.58 5.46 -8.78
C THR A 296 -18.14 6.25 -7.61
N VAL A 297 -17.40 7.23 -7.10
CA VAL A 297 -17.79 8.04 -5.94
C VAL A 297 -18.27 9.42 -6.40
N LEU A 298 -19.53 9.74 -6.10
CA LEU A 298 -20.19 10.95 -6.62
C LEU A 298 -19.88 12.23 -5.84
N ASN A 299 -19.91 12.15 -4.51
CA ASN A 299 -19.79 13.32 -3.64
C ASN A 299 -18.79 13.08 -2.50
N GLY A 300 -18.47 14.14 -1.80
CA GLY A 300 -17.63 14.12 -0.61
C GLY A 300 -18.41 14.44 0.66
N TYR A 301 -17.69 14.96 1.66
CA TYR A 301 -18.25 15.29 2.98
C TYR A 301 -17.40 16.34 3.69
N VAL A 302 -17.91 16.81 4.82
CA VAL A 302 -17.23 17.76 5.73
C VAL A 302 -16.87 17.00 7.01
N LEU A 303 -15.62 17.11 7.44
CA LEU A 303 -15.11 16.53 8.68
C LEU A 303 -15.52 17.35 9.92
N ASN A 304 -15.34 16.76 11.10
CA ASN A 304 -15.65 17.38 12.40
C ASN A 304 -14.91 18.72 12.65
N ASP A 305 -13.72 18.88 12.06
CA ASP A 305 -12.91 20.10 12.16
C ASP A 305 -13.26 21.16 11.10
N GLY A 306 -14.28 20.88 10.25
CA GLY A 306 -14.71 21.75 9.17
C GLY A 306 -13.96 21.55 7.85
N THR A 307 -12.98 20.65 7.77
CA THR A 307 -12.27 20.31 6.54
C THR A 307 -13.22 19.72 5.52
N VAL A 308 -13.20 20.23 4.30
CA VAL A 308 -14.01 19.74 3.18
C VAL A 308 -13.24 18.66 2.43
N ILE A 309 -13.76 17.45 2.44
CA ILE A 309 -13.27 16.33 1.63
C ILE A 309 -13.99 16.34 0.29
N THR A 310 -13.23 16.55 -0.77
CA THR A 310 -13.76 16.58 -2.16
C THR A 310 -14.16 15.17 -2.61
N PRO A 311 -14.96 15.00 -3.65
CA PRO A 311 -15.32 13.68 -4.19
C PRO A 311 -14.10 12.83 -4.53
N ASN A 312 -13.04 13.47 -5.05
CA ASN A 312 -11.79 12.80 -5.38
C ASN A 312 -11.12 12.19 -4.14
N ILE A 313 -10.95 12.96 -3.08
CA ILE A 313 -10.36 12.48 -1.82
C ILE A 313 -11.31 11.48 -1.13
N ALA A 314 -12.63 11.69 -1.22
CA ALA A 314 -13.62 10.75 -0.70
C ALA A 314 -13.57 9.38 -1.41
N ALA A 315 -13.18 9.36 -2.69
CA ALA A 315 -12.93 8.11 -3.42
C ALA A 315 -11.77 7.32 -2.79
N ALA A 316 -10.72 7.98 -2.31
CA ALA A 316 -9.64 7.32 -1.56
C ALA A 316 -10.13 6.68 -0.27
N ARG A 317 -11.01 7.39 0.49
CA ARG A 317 -11.64 6.81 1.70
C ARG A 317 -12.45 5.57 1.37
N PHE A 318 -13.33 5.65 0.38
CA PHE A 318 -14.14 4.50 -0.05
C PHE A 318 -13.26 3.35 -0.58
N ALA A 319 -12.18 3.66 -1.31
CA ALA A 319 -11.22 2.66 -1.77
C ALA A 319 -10.56 1.91 -0.61
N GLY A 320 -10.13 2.64 0.44
CA GLY A 320 -9.61 2.04 1.67
C GLY A 320 -10.63 1.14 2.38
N MET A 321 -11.87 1.62 2.52
CA MET A 321 -12.98 0.82 3.08
C MET A 321 -13.25 -0.43 2.24
N SER A 322 -13.29 -0.29 0.91
CA SER A 322 -13.51 -1.41 -0.03
C SER A 322 -12.35 -2.40 -0.02
N ALA A 323 -11.10 -1.94 0.15
CA ALA A 323 -9.94 -2.83 0.26
C ALA A 323 -9.97 -3.68 1.53
N SER A 324 -10.48 -3.13 2.63
CA SER A 324 -10.54 -3.82 3.93
C SER A 324 -11.84 -4.58 4.16
N ALA A 325 -12.86 -4.38 3.34
CA ALA A 325 -14.14 -5.08 3.47
C ALA A 325 -13.99 -6.55 3.08
N THR A 326 -14.28 -7.44 4.02
CA THR A 326 -14.31 -8.89 3.80
C THR A 326 -15.47 -9.30 2.89
N PRO A 327 -15.46 -10.51 2.28
CA PRO A 327 -16.52 -10.96 1.38
C PRO A 327 -17.91 -10.99 2.00
N ASP A 328 -18.01 -11.24 3.30
CA ASP A 328 -19.27 -11.28 4.07
C ASP A 328 -19.76 -9.89 4.53
N GLN A 329 -18.95 -8.85 4.36
CA GLN A 329 -19.26 -7.49 4.80
C GLN A 329 -19.91 -6.66 3.69
N ALA A 330 -20.99 -5.94 3.99
CA ALA A 330 -21.53 -4.87 3.16
C ALA A 330 -21.15 -3.51 3.76
N LEU A 331 -20.79 -2.55 2.91
CA LEU A 331 -20.50 -1.18 3.33
C LEU A 331 -21.74 -0.28 3.30
N THR A 332 -22.91 -0.80 2.93
CA THR A 332 -24.19 -0.08 2.98
C THR A 332 -24.48 0.42 4.40
N TYR A 333 -24.76 1.71 4.54
CA TYR A 333 -24.99 2.40 5.82
C TYR A 333 -23.78 2.42 6.78
N THR A 334 -22.59 2.03 6.32
CA THR A 334 -21.38 2.21 7.11
C THR A 334 -21.13 3.70 7.33
N GLN A 335 -20.90 4.08 8.56
CA GLN A 335 -20.68 5.47 8.97
C GLN A 335 -19.25 5.90 8.66
N ILE A 336 -19.09 7.17 8.28
CA ILE A 336 -17.81 7.87 8.24
C ILE A 336 -17.68 8.61 9.57
N ASP A 337 -16.95 8.02 10.51
CA ASP A 337 -16.97 8.41 11.92
C ASP A 337 -16.55 9.85 12.21
N ASP A 338 -15.66 10.40 11.38
CA ASP A 338 -15.11 11.75 11.50
C ASP A 338 -15.82 12.79 10.62
N ALA A 339 -16.90 12.41 9.92
CA ALA A 339 -17.65 13.31 9.04
C ALA A 339 -19.00 13.70 9.67
N VAL A 340 -19.42 14.96 9.43
CA VAL A 340 -20.65 15.55 9.97
C VAL A 340 -21.69 15.85 8.90
N GLU A 341 -21.29 16.07 7.65
CA GLU A 341 -22.21 16.43 6.57
C GLU A 341 -21.69 15.96 5.22
N ALA A 342 -22.55 15.37 4.39
CA ALA A 342 -22.25 15.05 2.99
C ALA A 342 -22.23 16.33 2.14
N LYS A 343 -21.27 16.43 1.20
CA LYS A 343 -21.11 17.64 0.37
C LYS A 343 -20.79 17.29 -1.10
N PRO A 344 -21.61 17.71 -2.09
CA PRO A 344 -22.89 18.37 -1.91
C PRO A 344 -23.93 17.44 -1.25
N LYS A 345 -24.86 18.03 -0.51
CA LYS A 345 -26.01 17.34 0.05
C LYS A 345 -27.06 17.10 -1.03
N LEU A 346 -27.36 15.85 -1.29
CA LEU A 346 -28.34 15.47 -2.29
C LEU A 346 -29.74 15.36 -1.67
N ASN A 347 -30.78 15.73 -2.44
CA ASN A 347 -32.15 15.42 -2.08
C ASN A 347 -32.49 13.96 -2.44
N ASN A 348 -33.67 13.49 -2.04
CA ASN A 348 -34.10 12.11 -2.28
C ASN A 348 -34.05 11.71 -3.77
N ASP A 349 -34.56 12.57 -4.67
CA ASP A 349 -34.66 12.24 -6.09
C ASP A 349 -33.27 12.13 -6.74
N LYS A 350 -32.37 13.06 -6.44
CA LYS A 350 -30.97 13.02 -6.89
C LYS A 350 -30.20 11.83 -6.33
N THR A 351 -30.48 11.45 -5.06
CA THR A 351 -29.89 10.24 -4.46
C THR A 351 -30.34 8.99 -5.21
N ILE A 352 -31.65 8.89 -5.51
CA ILE A 352 -32.20 7.76 -6.28
C ILE A 352 -31.59 7.71 -7.70
N GLU A 353 -31.47 8.87 -8.35
CA GLU A 353 -30.87 8.99 -9.69
C GLU A 353 -29.41 8.50 -9.66
N ALA A 354 -28.62 8.95 -8.71
CA ALA A 354 -27.23 8.55 -8.53
C ALA A 354 -27.07 7.04 -8.27
N LEU A 355 -27.91 6.47 -7.41
CA LEU A 355 -27.91 5.03 -7.15
C LEU A 355 -28.29 4.22 -8.41
N LYS A 356 -29.25 4.70 -9.22
CA LYS A 356 -29.58 4.08 -10.51
C LYS A 356 -28.46 4.20 -11.53
N ALA A 357 -27.63 5.23 -11.42
CA ALA A 357 -26.43 5.43 -12.24
C ALA A 357 -25.23 4.60 -11.74
N GLY A 358 -25.38 3.77 -10.70
CA GLY A 358 -24.31 2.91 -10.17
C GLY A 358 -23.23 3.70 -9.40
N GLN A 359 -23.62 4.78 -8.72
CA GLN A 359 -22.70 5.66 -8.02
C GLN A 359 -22.77 5.46 -6.49
N ILE A 360 -21.61 5.46 -5.84
CA ILE A 360 -21.49 5.55 -4.38
C ILE A 360 -21.84 6.98 -3.97
N VAL A 361 -22.75 7.08 -2.99
CA VAL A 361 -23.25 8.36 -2.48
C VAL A 361 -23.08 8.40 -0.97
N PHE A 362 -22.46 9.46 -0.47
CA PHE A 362 -22.49 9.79 0.96
C PHE A 362 -23.72 10.61 1.28
N THR A 363 -24.42 10.25 2.34
CA THR A 363 -25.64 10.95 2.78
C THR A 363 -25.58 11.30 4.26
N THR A 364 -26.14 12.47 4.60
CA THR A 364 -26.24 12.90 6.00
C THR A 364 -27.52 12.37 6.61
N ARG A 365 -27.41 11.71 7.75
CA ARG A 365 -28.52 11.19 8.56
C ARG A 365 -28.73 12.01 9.82
N THR A 366 -29.83 11.73 10.53
CA THR A 366 -30.14 12.37 11.81
C THR A 366 -28.97 12.24 12.78
N GLY A 367 -28.65 13.31 13.50
CA GLY A 367 -27.50 13.38 14.40
C GLY A 367 -26.17 13.64 13.72
N SER A 368 -26.17 14.29 12.55
CA SER A 368 -24.95 14.68 11.80
C SER A 368 -24.04 13.50 11.48
N ARG A 369 -24.63 12.34 11.17
CA ARG A 369 -23.91 11.15 10.75
C ARG A 369 -23.86 11.08 9.23
N VAL A 370 -22.68 10.91 8.68
CA VAL A 370 -22.49 10.64 7.25
C VAL A 370 -22.34 9.15 7.04
N VAL A 371 -23.11 8.59 6.12
CA VAL A 371 -23.09 7.16 5.78
C VAL A 371 -22.98 6.95 4.29
N ILE A 372 -22.44 5.79 3.89
CA ILE A 372 -22.53 5.28 2.52
C ILE A 372 -23.99 4.84 2.29
N GLU A 373 -24.67 5.45 1.33
CA GLU A 373 -26.08 5.14 1.07
C GLU A 373 -26.28 3.68 0.66
N GLN A 374 -25.46 3.19 -0.25
CA GLN A 374 -25.49 1.80 -0.71
C GLN A 374 -24.12 1.36 -1.24
N ASP A 375 -23.71 0.12 -0.92
CA ASP A 375 -22.45 -0.50 -1.38
C ASP A 375 -22.63 -1.14 -2.75
N ILE A 376 -22.49 -0.34 -3.81
CA ILE A 376 -22.74 -0.74 -5.19
C ILE A 376 -21.54 -0.41 -6.10
N ASN A 377 -21.50 -1.06 -7.26
CA ASN A 377 -20.55 -0.75 -8.31
C ASN A 377 -21.22 -0.04 -9.50
N SER A 378 -20.47 0.24 -10.54
CA SER A 378 -20.92 1.01 -11.70
C SER A 378 -21.76 0.22 -12.72
N LEU A 379 -22.07 -1.04 -12.47
CA LEU A 379 -22.89 -1.86 -13.37
C LEU A 379 -24.34 -1.35 -13.37
N THR A 380 -24.84 -0.95 -14.53
CA THR A 380 -26.20 -0.41 -14.71
C THR A 380 -27.02 -1.13 -15.77
N LYS A 381 -26.34 -1.88 -16.67
CA LYS A 381 -26.98 -2.68 -17.72
C LYS A 381 -26.85 -4.15 -17.35
N PHE A 382 -27.97 -4.79 -17.08
CA PHE A 382 -28.02 -6.19 -16.68
C PHE A 382 -28.25 -7.10 -17.87
N THR A 383 -27.66 -8.30 -17.83
CA THR A 383 -27.81 -9.38 -18.81
C THR A 383 -28.00 -10.70 -18.06
N ASP A 384 -28.33 -11.78 -18.78
CA ASP A 384 -28.44 -13.11 -18.18
C ASP A 384 -27.11 -13.56 -17.55
N ALA A 385 -25.98 -13.19 -18.14
CA ALA A 385 -24.65 -13.50 -17.61
C ALA A 385 -24.21 -12.55 -16.45
N LYS A 386 -24.76 -11.34 -16.39
CA LYS A 386 -24.52 -10.34 -15.34
C LYS A 386 -25.87 -9.83 -14.81
N PRO A 387 -26.55 -10.62 -13.93
CA PRO A 387 -27.86 -10.26 -13.40
C PRO A 387 -27.78 -9.08 -12.46
N LYS A 388 -28.93 -8.57 -12.04
CA LYS A 388 -29.04 -7.36 -11.21
C LYS A 388 -28.24 -7.44 -9.90
N ASP A 389 -28.07 -8.64 -9.34
CA ASP A 389 -27.33 -8.81 -8.08
C ASP A 389 -25.85 -8.47 -8.21
N PHE A 390 -25.29 -8.50 -9.43
CA PHE A 390 -23.89 -8.11 -9.71
C PHE A 390 -23.61 -6.63 -9.47
N ILE A 391 -24.61 -5.77 -9.27
CA ILE A 391 -24.40 -4.37 -8.82
C ILE A 391 -23.87 -4.30 -7.38
N LYS A 392 -24.03 -5.36 -6.57
CA LYS A 392 -23.64 -5.37 -5.17
C LYS A 392 -22.17 -5.72 -4.99
N ASN A 393 -21.40 -4.82 -4.40
CA ASN A 393 -19.98 -5.04 -4.14
C ASN A 393 -19.72 -6.24 -3.22
N ARG A 394 -20.59 -6.50 -2.24
CA ARG A 394 -20.51 -7.68 -1.39
C ARG A 394 -20.58 -8.97 -2.20
N ILE A 395 -21.50 -9.06 -3.16
CA ILE A 395 -21.64 -10.23 -4.04
C ILE A 395 -20.40 -10.41 -4.91
N ILE A 396 -19.90 -9.32 -5.50
CA ILE A 396 -18.67 -9.37 -6.32
C ILE A 396 -17.46 -9.80 -5.48
N ARG A 397 -17.31 -9.28 -4.24
CA ARG A 397 -16.23 -9.72 -3.34
C ARG A 397 -16.27 -11.22 -3.06
N THR A 398 -17.46 -11.77 -2.80
CA THR A 398 -17.64 -13.22 -2.59
C THR A 398 -17.25 -14.02 -3.83
N LEU A 399 -17.70 -13.62 -5.02
CA LEU A 399 -17.38 -14.30 -6.27
C LEU A 399 -15.88 -14.19 -6.61
N ASP A 400 -15.28 -13.02 -6.40
CA ASP A 400 -13.84 -12.79 -6.61
C ASP A 400 -12.99 -13.67 -5.67
N GLU A 401 -13.39 -13.82 -4.40
CA GLU A 401 -12.71 -14.70 -3.44
C GLU A 401 -12.77 -16.16 -3.88
N ILE A 402 -13.94 -16.64 -4.34
CA ILE A 402 -14.08 -18.00 -4.87
C ILE A 402 -13.17 -18.22 -6.08
N CYS A 403 -13.14 -17.28 -7.02
CA CYS A 403 -12.28 -17.35 -8.19
C CYS A 403 -10.79 -17.37 -7.80
N THR A 404 -10.36 -16.41 -7.00
CA THR A 404 -8.95 -16.27 -6.58
C THR A 404 -8.47 -17.48 -5.80
N ASN A 405 -9.27 -17.97 -4.83
CA ASN A 405 -8.94 -19.16 -4.06
C ASN A 405 -8.88 -20.43 -4.93
N THR A 406 -9.78 -20.55 -5.90
CA THR A 406 -9.79 -21.71 -6.82
C THR A 406 -8.55 -21.72 -7.69
N THR A 407 -8.20 -20.57 -8.29
CA THR A 407 -6.96 -20.41 -9.08
C THR A 407 -5.73 -20.73 -8.25
N GLN A 408 -5.55 -20.10 -7.09
CA GLN A 408 -4.41 -20.31 -6.24
C GLN A 408 -4.29 -21.76 -5.73
N THR A 409 -5.41 -22.37 -5.38
CA THR A 409 -5.41 -23.79 -4.95
C THR A 409 -5.00 -24.72 -6.09
N PHE A 410 -5.53 -24.47 -7.29
CA PHE A 410 -5.19 -25.28 -8.44
C PHE A 410 -3.69 -25.17 -8.78
N GLU A 411 -3.16 -23.97 -8.85
CA GLU A 411 -1.75 -23.69 -9.14
C GLU A 411 -0.80 -24.29 -8.09
N THR A 412 -1.11 -24.09 -6.81
CA THR A 412 -0.22 -24.53 -5.73
C THR A 412 -0.26 -26.01 -5.47
N SER A 413 -1.40 -26.69 -5.69
CA SER A 413 -1.61 -28.06 -5.21
C SER A 413 -1.87 -29.09 -6.31
N PHE A 414 -2.33 -28.68 -7.48
CA PHE A 414 -2.77 -29.59 -8.54
C PHE A 414 -2.00 -29.45 -9.85
N LEU A 415 -1.70 -28.23 -10.28
CA LEU A 415 -1.06 -27.93 -11.56
C LEU A 415 0.30 -28.63 -11.68
N GLY A 416 0.42 -29.55 -12.64
CA GLY A 416 1.65 -30.33 -12.87
C GLY A 416 1.99 -31.36 -11.79
N LYS A 417 1.15 -31.51 -10.74
CA LYS A 417 1.39 -32.38 -9.58
C LYS A 417 0.43 -33.56 -9.49
N VAL A 418 -0.81 -33.38 -9.95
CA VAL A 418 -1.87 -34.40 -9.88
C VAL A 418 -2.25 -34.84 -11.28
N SER A 419 -2.37 -36.16 -11.49
CA SER A 419 -2.76 -36.69 -12.79
C SER A 419 -4.22 -36.38 -13.11
N ASN A 420 -4.50 -35.97 -14.35
CA ASN A 420 -5.86 -35.74 -14.82
C ASN A 420 -6.57 -37.06 -15.13
N ASN A 421 -7.02 -37.74 -14.10
CA ASN A 421 -7.85 -38.92 -14.12
C ASN A 421 -9.02 -38.75 -13.14
N ASP A 422 -9.93 -39.73 -13.08
CA ASP A 422 -11.10 -39.66 -12.20
C ASP A 422 -10.69 -39.38 -10.73
N PHE A 423 -9.69 -40.10 -10.21
CA PHE A 423 -9.21 -39.91 -8.85
C PHE A 423 -8.66 -38.49 -8.61
N GLY A 424 -7.86 -37.95 -9.53
CA GLY A 424 -7.31 -36.60 -9.42
C GLY A 424 -8.40 -35.52 -9.44
N ARG A 425 -9.41 -35.70 -10.30
CA ARG A 425 -10.58 -34.82 -10.37
C ARG A 425 -11.43 -34.91 -9.09
N ASP A 426 -11.66 -36.13 -8.58
CA ASP A 426 -12.39 -36.32 -7.31
C ASP A 426 -11.66 -35.68 -6.12
N LEU A 427 -10.32 -35.75 -6.08
CA LEU A 427 -9.52 -35.09 -5.05
C LEU A 427 -9.69 -33.56 -5.10
N PHE A 428 -9.66 -32.98 -6.31
CA PHE A 428 -9.89 -31.54 -6.48
C PHE A 428 -11.34 -31.17 -6.12
N LYS A 429 -12.33 -31.99 -6.52
CA LYS A 429 -13.74 -31.80 -6.14
C LYS A 429 -13.90 -31.78 -4.62
N ALA A 430 -13.36 -32.77 -3.92
CA ALA A 430 -13.44 -32.86 -2.47
C ALA A 430 -12.83 -31.63 -1.78
N ASN A 431 -11.69 -31.12 -2.27
CA ASN A 431 -11.07 -29.91 -1.76
C ASN A 431 -11.98 -28.68 -1.96
N ARG A 432 -12.58 -28.53 -3.16
CA ARG A 432 -13.50 -27.41 -3.45
C ARG A 432 -14.79 -27.48 -2.64
N VAL A 433 -15.40 -28.66 -2.49
CA VAL A 433 -16.57 -28.87 -1.66
C VAL A 433 -16.29 -28.45 -0.21
N SER A 434 -15.16 -28.87 0.36
CA SER A 434 -14.76 -28.47 1.73
C SER A 434 -14.64 -26.95 1.86
N TYR A 435 -14.02 -26.28 0.89
CA TYR A 435 -13.87 -24.83 0.87
C TYR A 435 -15.24 -24.11 0.78
N LEU A 436 -16.10 -24.53 -0.15
CA LEU A 436 -17.41 -23.90 -0.36
C LEU A 436 -18.34 -24.11 0.86
N SER A 437 -18.34 -25.30 1.47
CA SER A 437 -19.04 -25.53 2.74
C SER A 437 -18.52 -24.63 3.88
N GLY A 438 -17.23 -24.32 3.86
CA GLY A 438 -16.64 -23.34 4.77
C GLY A 438 -17.17 -21.92 4.52
N LEU A 439 -17.32 -21.48 3.27
CA LEU A 439 -17.93 -20.19 2.92
C LEU A 439 -19.41 -20.13 3.31
N GLU A 440 -20.16 -21.23 3.15
CA GLU A 440 -21.55 -21.33 3.59
C GLU A 440 -21.67 -21.17 5.11
N SER A 441 -20.83 -21.84 5.88
CA SER A 441 -20.79 -21.71 7.34
C SER A 441 -20.47 -20.28 7.81
N GLN A 442 -19.84 -19.47 6.95
CA GLN A 442 -19.53 -18.07 7.18
C GLN A 442 -20.61 -17.11 6.60
N ASN A 443 -21.72 -17.64 6.08
CA ASN A 443 -22.81 -16.88 5.43
C ASN A 443 -22.34 -16.02 4.23
N MET A 444 -21.34 -16.46 3.51
CA MET A 444 -20.93 -15.83 2.26
C MET A 444 -21.74 -16.35 1.07
N ILE A 445 -22.07 -17.63 1.08
CA ILE A 445 -22.99 -18.31 0.15
C ILE A 445 -24.05 -19.06 0.95
N ARG A 446 -25.11 -19.51 0.30
CA ARG A 446 -26.18 -20.32 0.90
C ARG A 446 -26.62 -21.44 -0.01
N ASP A 447 -27.28 -22.45 0.59
CA ASP A 447 -27.94 -23.55 -0.09
C ASP A 447 -26.99 -24.32 -1.03
N PHE A 448 -25.70 -24.45 -0.63
CA PHE A 448 -24.69 -25.17 -1.42
C PHE A 448 -24.80 -26.68 -1.22
N ASP A 449 -25.00 -27.42 -2.33
CA ASP A 449 -24.94 -28.88 -2.36
C ASP A 449 -23.71 -29.35 -3.14
N PRO A 450 -23.00 -30.41 -2.73
CA PRO A 450 -21.87 -30.98 -3.50
C PRO A 450 -22.19 -31.34 -4.96
N SER A 451 -23.45 -31.50 -5.32
CA SER A 451 -23.90 -31.71 -6.71
C SER A 451 -23.87 -30.44 -7.56
N ASP A 452 -23.83 -29.24 -6.93
CA ASP A 452 -23.66 -27.95 -7.60
C ASP A 452 -22.25 -27.77 -8.20
N LEU A 453 -21.34 -28.69 -7.85
CA LEU A 453 -19.97 -28.71 -8.37
C LEU A 453 -19.77 -29.98 -9.21
N SER A 454 -19.54 -29.80 -10.50
CA SER A 454 -19.14 -30.87 -11.41
C SER A 454 -17.74 -30.67 -11.97
N LEU A 455 -17.01 -31.76 -12.12
CA LEU A 455 -15.70 -31.79 -12.76
C LEU A 455 -15.69 -32.85 -13.87
N ALA A 456 -15.17 -32.46 -15.01
CA ALA A 456 -15.01 -33.35 -16.17
C ALA A 456 -13.63 -33.13 -16.81
N GLN A 457 -13.20 -34.10 -17.60
CA GLN A 457 -12.05 -33.90 -18.49
C GLN A 457 -12.45 -32.92 -19.60
N GLY A 458 -11.60 -31.93 -19.86
CA GLY A 458 -11.77 -31.02 -20.98
C GLY A 458 -11.44 -31.69 -22.34
N ASN A 459 -11.38 -30.88 -23.38
CA ASN A 459 -11.07 -31.37 -24.73
C ASN A 459 -9.67 -31.96 -24.84
N ASP A 460 -8.71 -31.37 -24.16
CA ASP A 460 -7.35 -31.87 -24.10
C ASP A 460 -7.15 -32.80 -22.89
N LYS A 461 -6.17 -33.70 -22.97
CA LYS A 461 -5.91 -34.69 -21.91
C LYS A 461 -5.46 -34.08 -20.59
N ASP A 462 -4.90 -32.88 -20.63
CA ASP A 462 -4.39 -32.09 -19.48
C ASP A 462 -5.40 -31.05 -19.00
N ALA A 463 -6.52 -30.87 -19.69
CA ALA A 463 -7.57 -29.92 -19.35
C ALA A 463 -8.61 -30.52 -18.38
N VAL A 464 -9.01 -29.72 -17.38
CA VAL A 464 -10.12 -30.01 -16.46
C VAL A 464 -11.19 -28.95 -16.66
N LEU A 465 -12.43 -29.36 -16.86
CA LEU A 465 -13.59 -28.50 -16.89
C LEU A 465 -14.28 -28.53 -15.51
N MET A 466 -14.59 -27.37 -14.96
CA MET A 466 -15.31 -27.22 -13.70
C MET A 466 -16.55 -26.34 -13.91
N ASP A 467 -17.74 -26.88 -13.60
CA ASP A 467 -18.97 -26.11 -13.50
C ASP A 467 -19.35 -25.99 -12.02
N LEU A 468 -19.59 -24.76 -11.57
CA LEU A 468 -19.94 -24.46 -10.19
C LEU A 468 -21.13 -23.50 -10.13
N TYR A 469 -22.17 -23.91 -9.41
CA TYR A 469 -23.34 -23.09 -9.10
C TYR A 469 -23.28 -22.63 -7.64
N VAL A 470 -23.38 -21.34 -7.40
CA VAL A 470 -23.38 -20.75 -6.04
C VAL A 470 -24.41 -19.65 -5.92
N THR A 471 -24.99 -19.52 -4.74
CA THR A 471 -25.92 -18.45 -4.38
C THR A 471 -25.27 -17.55 -3.32
N PRO A 472 -24.63 -16.41 -3.71
CA PRO A 472 -24.08 -15.46 -2.75
C PRO A 472 -25.16 -14.87 -1.84
N VAL A 473 -24.78 -14.58 -0.59
CA VAL A 473 -25.69 -13.95 0.38
C VAL A 473 -25.52 -12.44 0.35
N ASP A 474 -26.62 -11.69 0.20
CA ASP A 474 -26.62 -10.22 0.33
C ASP A 474 -27.05 -9.77 1.74
N SER A 475 -26.83 -8.49 2.06
CA SER A 475 -27.27 -7.86 3.31
C SER A 475 -28.74 -7.45 3.28
N MET A 476 -29.38 -7.38 4.45
CA MET A 476 -30.72 -6.81 4.55
C MET A 476 -30.66 -5.29 4.41
N GLU A 477 -31.18 -4.75 3.30
CA GLU A 477 -31.17 -3.31 3.02
C GLU A 477 -32.55 -2.67 2.96
N LYS A 478 -33.62 -3.46 2.79
CA LYS A 478 -34.98 -2.96 2.63
C LYS A 478 -35.94 -3.73 3.52
N LEU A 479 -36.66 -3.01 4.36
CA LEU A 479 -37.75 -3.55 5.21
C LEU A 479 -39.07 -2.98 4.76
N TYR A 480 -40.01 -3.85 4.38
CA TYR A 480 -41.39 -3.49 4.07
C TYR A 480 -42.30 -3.97 5.20
N VAL A 481 -43.03 -3.07 5.80
CA VAL A 481 -43.90 -3.38 6.97
C VAL A 481 -45.35 -3.00 6.66
N ASN A 482 -46.29 -3.94 6.83
CA ASN A 482 -47.71 -3.67 6.87
C ASN A 482 -48.17 -3.67 8.32
N LEU A 483 -48.47 -2.50 8.90
CA LEU A 483 -49.02 -2.37 10.22
C LEU A 483 -50.54 -2.27 10.11
N VAL A 484 -51.25 -3.25 10.64
CA VAL A 484 -52.73 -3.27 10.69
C VAL A 484 -53.17 -3.07 12.13
N VAL A 485 -53.89 -1.99 12.37
CA VAL A 485 -54.53 -1.74 13.69
C VAL A 485 -55.91 -2.41 13.70
N ARG A 486 -56.18 -3.24 14.71
CA ARG A 486 -57.48 -3.90 14.94
C ARG A 486 -58.28 -3.18 15.99
#